data_bb1a6b86bc27fa5384f0599f36020d29
#
_entry.id   bb1a6b86bc27fa5384f0599f36020d29
#
_cell.length_a   1.000
_cell.length_b   1.000
_cell.length_c   1.000
_cell.angle_alpha   90.00
_cell.angle_beta   90.00
_cell.angle_gamma   90.00
#
_symmetry.space_group_name_H-M   'P 1'
#
loop_
_entity.id
_entity.type
_entity.pdbx_description
1 polymer ?
#
loop_
_entity_poly.entity_id
_entity_poly.type
_entity_poly.pdbx_seq_one_letter_code
_entity_poly.pdbx_strand_id
1 'polypeptide(L)' 'MTEMIVALLMLVNGEIKEARIQPSFGKCMERGRIAKRDLKLLGKTNIKYQCIKSMAELETNIDGSLSIKKLILE' A
#
# COMPACT_ATOMS: atom_id res chain seq x y z
N MET A 1 10.84 6.91 -13.00
CA MET A 1 11.28 5.50 -13.01
C MET A 1 10.07 4.61 -12.81
N THR A 2 9.89 3.62 -13.67
CA THR A 2 8.72 2.73 -13.63
C THR A 2 9.16 1.31 -13.32
N GLU A 3 8.61 0.71 -12.28
CA GLU A 3 8.98 -0.64 -11.84
C GLU A 3 7.77 -1.42 -11.37
N MET A 4 7.88 -2.74 -11.41
CA MET A 4 6.93 -3.64 -10.78
C MET A 4 7.18 -3.64 -9.28
N ILE A 5 6.15 -3.32 -8.49
CA ILE A 5 6.24 -3.25 -7.04
C ILE A 5 5.13 -4.04 -6.38
N VAL A 6 5.34 -4.34 -5.10
CA VAL A 6 4.28 -4.78 -4.19
C VAL A 6 3.89 -3.59 -3.34
N ALA A 7 2.61 -3.28 -3.29
CA ALA A 7 2.13 -2.14 -2.52
C ALA A 7 1.01 -2.55 -1.57
N LEU A 8 1.04 -1.96 -0.37
CA LEU A 8 -0.05 -2.04 0.59
C LEU A 8 -0.92 -0.80 0.42
N LEU A 9 -2.17 -1.01 0.01
CA LEU A 9 -3.14 0.06 -0.19
C LEU A 9 -4.02 0.20 1.03
N MET A 10 -4.25 1.44 1.45
CA MET A 10 -5.28 1.76 2.44
C MET A 10 -6.45 2.41 1.72
N LEU A 11 -7.61 1.74 1.78
CA LEU A 11 -8.83 2.23 1.16
C LEU A 11 -9.78 2.74 2.23
N VAL A 12 -10.32 3.93 2.03
CA VAL A 12 -11.32 4.53 2.92
C VAL A 12 -12.56 4.79 2.08
N ASN A 13 -13.68 4.17 2.46
CA ASN A 13 -14.94 4.23 1.70
C ASN A 13 -14.77 3.85 0.23
N GLY A 14 -13.92 2.86 -0.04
CA GLY A 14 -13.66 2.37 -1.38
C GLY A 14 -12.65 3.16 -2.19
N GLU A 15 -12.09 4.24 -1.64
CA GLU A 15 -11.09 5.06 -2.30
C GLU A 15 -9.68 4.81 -1.74
N ILE A 16 -8.69 4.76 -2.63
CA ILE A 16 -7.29 4.62 -2.21
C ILE A 16 -6.83 5.93 -1.58
N LYS A 17 -6.54 5.91 -0.28
CA LYS A 17 -6.02 7.08 0.44
C LYS A 17 -4.53 7.03 0.65
N GLU A 18 -3.96 5.84 0.65
CA GLU A 18 -2.54 5.66 0.87
C GLU A 18 -2.05 4.42 0.12
N ALA A 19 -0.82 4.48 -0.39
CA ALA A 19 -0.17 3.36 -1.03
C ALA A 19 1.29 3.34 -0.60
N ARG A 20 1.75 2.22 -0.03
CA ARG A 20 3.11 2.08 0.45
C ARG A 20 3.81 0.91 -0.20
N ILE A 21 5.05 1.12 -0.65
CA ILE A 21 5.87 0.07 -1.22
C ILE A 21 6.28 -0.91 -0.13
N GLN A 22 6.12 -2.20 -0.41
CA GLN A 22 6.52 -3.27 0.49
C GLN A 22 7.67 -4.08 -0.13
N PRO A 23 8.59 -4.63 0.71
CA PRO A 23 9.75 -5.38 0.19
C PRO A 23 9.37 -6.71 -0.47
N SER A 24 8.22 -7.29 -0.10
CA SER A 24 7.74 -8.53 -0.70
C SER A 24 6.23 -8.66 -0.47
N PHE A 25 5.60 -9.55 -1.23
CA PHE A 25 4.18 -9.82 -1.07
C PHE A 25 3.89 -10.43 0.32
N GLY A 26 4.78 -11.30 0.81
CA GLY A 26 4.66 -11.87 2.15
C GLY A 26 4.67 -10.82 3.25
N LYS A 27 5.56 -9.84 3.15
CA LYS A 27 5.60 -8.73 4.11
C LYS A 27 4.37 -7.84 4.00
N CYS A 28 3.87 -7.62 2.79
CA CYS A 28 2.64 -6.88 2.58
C CYS A 28 1.46 -7.56 3.28
N MET A 29 1.31 -8.86 3.11
CA MET A 29 0.24 -9.64 3.74
C MET A 29 0.34 -9.60 5.27
N GLU A 30 1.55 -9.72 5.81
CA GLU A 30 1.79 -9.65 7.25
C GLU A 30 1.36 -8.29 7.82
N ARG A 31 1.82 -7.20 7.20
CA ARG A 31 1.47 -5.85 7.63
C ARG A 31 -0.01 -5.56 7.47
N GLY A 32 -0.62 -6.07 6.41
CA GLY A 32 -2.06 -5.94 6.19
C GLY A 32 -2.89 -6.62 7.28
N ARG A 33 -2.46 -7.81 7.74
CA ARG A 33 -3.14 -8.51 8.83
C ARG A 33 -3.06 -7.76 10.14
N ILE A 34 -1.88 -7.21 10.45
CA ILE A 34 -1.68 -6.40 11.67
C ILE A 34 -2.56 -5.16 11.63
N ALA A 35 -2.59 -4.46 10.51
CA ALA A 35 -3.41 -3.27 10.33
C ALA A 35 -4.90 -3.58 10.44
N LYS A 36 -5.36 -4.69 9.84
CA LYS A 36 -6.76 -5.11 9.94
C LYS A 36 -7.17 -5.42 11.38
N ARG A 37 -6.28 -6.06 12.13
CA ARG A 37 -6.53 -6.37 13.54
C ARG A 37 -6.69 -5.09 14.36
N ASP A 38 -5.84 -4.10 14.13
CA ASP A 38 -5.92 -2.82 14.83
C ASP A 38 -7.21 -2.09 14.49
N LEU A 39 -7.64 -2.09 13.23
CA LEU A 39 -8.91 -1.50 12.82
C LEU A 39 -10.10 -2.18 13.49
N LYS A 40 -10.06 -3.49 13.62
CA LYS A 40 -11.13 -4.26 14.28
C LYS A 40 -11.23 -3.87 15.75
N LEU A 41 -10.09 -3.71 16.43
CA LEU A 41 -10.03 -3.29 17.83
C LEU A 41 -10.57 -1.87 18.01
N LEU A 42 -10.38 -0.99 17.04
CA LEU A 42 -10.85 0.38 17.05
C LEU A 42 -12.30 0.54 16.57
N GLY A 43 -12.91 -0.55 16.09
CA GLY A 43 -14.28 -0.52 15.59
C GLY A 43 -14.46 0.19 14.25
N LYS A 44 -13.39 0.36 13.48
CA LYS A 44 -13.45 1.01 12.18
C LYS A 44 -13.80 0.01 11.09
N THR A 45 -14.88 0.26 10.36
CA THR A 45 -15.39 -0.64 9.32
C THR A 45 -15.29 -0.09 7.91
N ASN A 46 -15.02 1.22 7.77
CA ASN A 46 -14.92 1.89 6.47
C ASN A 46 -13.51 1.86 5.87
N ILE A 47 -12.53 1.34 6.60
CA ILE A 47 -11.14 1.27 6.17
C ILE A 47 -10.80 -0.18 5.82
N LYS A 48 -10.16 -0.37 4.67
CA LYS A 48 -9.70 -1.68 4.21
C LYS A 48 -8.25 -1.60 3.76
N TYR A 49 -7.54 -2.70 3.90
CA TYR A 49 -6.18 -2.83 3.38
C TYR A 49 -6.13 -3.90 2.31
N GLN A 50 -5.36 -3.63 1.27
CA GLN A 50 -5.22 -4.56 0.15
C GLN A 50 -3.76 -4.60 -0.30
N CYS A 51 -3.25 -5.80 -0.56
CA CYS A 51 -1.94 -5.98 -1.15
C CYS A 51 -2.09 -6.18 -2.65
N ILE A 52 -1.35 -5.41 -3.43
CA ILE A 52 -1.34 -5.54 -4.88
C ILE A 52 0.09 -5.66 -5.39
N LYS A 53 0.21 -6.25 -6.57
CA LYS A 53 1.46 -6.26 -7.33
C LYS A 53 1.18 -5.54 -8.63
N SER A 54 1.87 -4.44 -8.87
CA SER A 54 1.54 -3.58 -10.00
C SER A 54 2.77 -2.81 -10.47
N MET A 55 2.73 -2.36 -11.71
CA MET A 55 3.67 -1.36 -12.19
C MET A 55 3.36 -0.03 -11.52
N ALA A 56 4.40 0.70 -11.18
CA ALA A 56 4.25 2.02 -10.59
C ALA A 56 5.36 2.95 -11.08
N GLU A 57 5.00 4.21 -11.25
CA GLU A 57 5.96 5.28 -11.46
C GLU A 57 6.46 5.73 -10.09
N LEU A 58 7.78 5.68 -9.90
CA LEU A 58 8.41 5.97 -8.62
C LEU A 58 9.19 7.28 -8.67
N GLU A 59 9.31 7.93 -7.52
CA GLU A 59 10.19 9.09 -7.36
C GLU A 59 11.10 8.89 -6.15
N THR A 60 12.29 9.48 -6.23
CA THR A 60 13.27 9.41 -5.14
C THR A 60 13.09 10.61 -4.23
N ASN A 61 12.94 10.36 -2.94
CA ASN A 61 12.86 11.40 -1.93
C ASN A 61 14.25 11.94 -1.57
N ILE A 62 14.30 13.05 -0.86
CA ILE A 62 15.55 13.71 -0.45
C ILE A 62 16.42 12.77 0.36
N ASP A 63 15.83 11.90 1.18
CA ASP A 63 16.56 10.95 2.02
C ASP A 63 17.00 9.67 1.28
N GLY A 64 16.75 9.60 -0.03
CA GLY A 64 17.10 8.44 -0.84
C GLY A 64 16.04 7.34 -0.89
N SER A 65 14.96 7.46 -0.13
CA SER A 65 13.87 6.48 -0.19
C SER A 65 13.03 6.68 -1.44
N LEU A 66 12.28 5.64 -1.82
CA LEU A 66 11.40 5.69 -2.99
C LEU A 66 9.95 5.84 -2.53
N SER A 67 9.21 6.66 -3.26
CA SER A 67 7.77 6.81 -3.08
C SER A 67 7.05 6.54 -4.39
N ILE A 68 5.79 6.10 -4.28
CA ILE A 68 4.94 5.91 -5.45
C ILE A 68 4.42 7.26 -5.91
N LYS A 69 4.83 7.67 -7.11
CA LYS A 69 4.30 8.87 -7.74
C LYS A 69 2.95 8.58 -8.38
N LYS A 70 2.83 7.41 -9.02
CA LYS A 70 1.59 7.01 -9.69
C LYS A 70 1.54 5.49 -9.79
N LEU A 71 0.40 4.89 -9.46
CA LEU A 71 0.13 3.48 -9.72
C LEU A 71 -0.41 3.34 -11.13
N ILE A 72 0.14 2.37 -11.86
CA ILE A 72 -0.33 2.03 -13.20
C ILE A 72 -1.23 0.80 -13.05
N LEU A 73 -2.50 1.04 -12.84
CA LEU A 73 -3.51 0.00 -12.70
C LEU A 73 -4.14 -0.27 -14.06
N GLU A 74 -4.17 -1.53 -14.44
CA GLU A 74 -4.83 -1.97 -15.67
C GLU A 74 -6.24 -2.41 -15.40
#